data_173eadb85d5cc32f89c279a66660c7fc
#
_entry.id   173eadb85d5cc32f89c279a66660c7fc
#
_cell.length_a   1.000
_cell.length_b   1.000
_cell.length_c   1.000
_cell.angle_alpha   90.00
_cell.angle_beta   90.00
_cell.angle_gamma   90.00
#
_symmetry.space_group_name_H-M   'P 1'
#
loop_
_entity.id
_entity.type
_entity.pdbx_description
1 polymer ?
#
loop_
_entity_poly.entity_id
_entity_poly.type
_entity_poly.pdbx_seq_one_letter_code
_entity_poly.pdbx_strand_id
1 'polypeptide(L)'
;LEDTLIEKNFTCQAAIAAIAEHSIMHQFATGRPDQNDLTELASFVQKIKEKTNNTVKTDFPPVHVPGNRPYREYGTIPLIPGASHTCGSCGLCAAKCPSGAIPSDNPKQTDKDKCISCMRCISVCPTHSRKLNPLMLAAASQKLKKACSGRTVFINKTIKTPAIFILLKIK
;
A
#
# COMPACT_ATOMS: atom_id res chain seq x y z
N LEU A 1 8.01 6.90 8.28
CA LEU A 1 7.63 5.97 9.35
C LEU A 1 8.76 5.77 10.36
N GLU A 2 10.00 5.40 9.93
CA GLU A 2 11.15 5.24 10.83
C GLU A 2 11.40 6.51 11.65
N ASP A 3 11.54 7.67 11.00
CA ASP A 3 11.79 8.93 11.68
C ASP A 3 10.68 9.26 12.70
N THR A 4 9.42 9.03 12.33
CA THR A 4 8.28 9.23 13.26
C THR A 4 8.35 8.29 14.47
N LEU A 5 8.80 7.06 14.28
CA LEU A 5 9.01 6.13 15.40
C LEU A 5 10.12 6.61 16.32
N ILE A 6 11.25 7.07 15.76
CA ILE A 6 12.38 7.62 16.51
C ILE A 6 11.97 8.87 17.29
N GLU A 7 11.26 9.80 16.66
CA GLU A 7 10.70 11.02 17.32
C GLU A 7 9.77 10.67 18.49
N LYS A 8 9.12 9.53 18.44
CA LYS A 8 8.25 9.02 19.52
C LYS A 8 8.96 8.09 20.50
N ASN A 9 10.30 8.09 20.51
CA ASN A 9 11.13 7.26 21.38
C ASN A 9 10.95 5.73 21.18
N PHE A 10 10.57 5.30 19.97
CA PHE A 10 10.59 3.89 19.61
C PHE A 10 11.90 3.53 18.91
N THR A 11 12.41 2.32 19.18
CA THR A 11 13.55 1.78 18.45
C THR A 11 13.06 0.82 17.38
N CYS A 12 13.40 1.09 16.11
CA CYS A 12 13.11 0.19 15.00
C CYS A 12 14.11 -0.98 15.03
N GLN A 13 13.63 -2.18 15.32
CA GLN A 13 14.48 -3.39 15.42
C GLN A 13 14.59 -4.17 14.11
N ALA A 14 13.58 -4.06 13.25
CA ALA A 14 13.52 -4.69 11.95
C ALA A 14 12.55 -3.96 11.03
N ALA A 15 12.78 -4.05 9.72
CA ALA A 15 11.86 -3.55 8.71
C ALA A 15 11.87 -4.49 7.49
N ILE A 16 10.72 -4.83 6.92
CA ILE A 16 10.55 -5.74 5.77
C ILE A 16 9.74 -5.00 4.70
N ALA A 17 10.16 -5.07 3.44
CA ALA A 17 9.33 -4.67 2.31
C ALA A 17 8.68 -5.91 1.69
N ALA A 18 7.37 -6.07 1.89
CA ALA A 18 6.60 -7.13 1.27
C ALA A 18 5.86 -6.61 0.04
N ILE A 19 5.94 -7.34 -1.08
CA ILE A 19 5.21 -7.01 -2.29
C ILE A 19 3.83 -7.67 -2.23
N ALA A 20 2.80 -6.89 -2.59
CA ALA A 20 1.44 -7.38 -2.75
C ALA A 20 0.87 -6.90 -4.09
N GLU A 21 -0.16 -7.57 -4.57
CA GLU A 21 -0.91 -7.15 -5.75
C GLU A 21 -1.35 -5.69 -5.64
N HIS A 22 -1.17 -4.95 -6.72
CA HIS A 22 -1.49 -3.52 -6.72
C HIS A 22 -3.02 -3.32 -6.69
N SER A 23 -3.50 -2.67 -5.69
CA SER A 23 -4.92 -2.54 -5.36
C SER A 23 -5.80 -1.81 -6.41
N ILE A 24 -5.20 -1.09 -7.35
CA ILE A 24 -5.91 -0.36 -8.42
C ILE A 24 -5.63 -1.00 -9.78
N MET A 25 -4.40 -1.43 -10.00
CA MET A 25 -3.89 -1.95 -11.25
C MET A 25 -3.44 -3.38 -11.04
N HIS A 26 -4.40 -4.30 -10.97
CA HIS A 26 -4.21 -5.72 -10.62
C HIS A 26 -3.22 -6.48 -11.52
N GLN A 27 -2.89 -5.95 -12.71
CA GLN A 27 -1.84 -6.51 -13.56
C GLN A 27 -0.41 -6.37 -13.00
N PHE A 28 -0.23 -5.57 -11.94
CA PHE A 28 1.06 -5.46 -11.25
C PHE A 28 1.07 -6.31 -10.00
N ALA A 29 2.06 -7.20 -9.93
CA ALA A 29 2.24 -8.17 -8.85
C ALA A 29 0.99 -9.05 -8.62
N THR A 30 0.32 -9.44 -9.70
CA THR A 30 -0.87 -10.30 -9.68
C THR A 30 -0.64 -11.57 -8.85
N GLY A 31 -1.58 -11.88 -7.97
CA GLY A 31 -1.54 -13.06 -7.11
C GLY A 31 -0.49 -13.01 -5.99
N ARG A 32 0.13 -11.85 -5.74
CA ARG A 32 1.10 -11.68 -4.65
C ARG A 32 0.45 -11.10 -3.38
N PRO A 33 0.87 -11.55 -2.17
CA PRO A 33 1.97 -12.49 -1.90
C PRO A 33 1.64 -13.93 -2.33
N ASP A 34 2.57 -14.56 -3.04
CA ASP A 34 2.49 -15.98 -3.40
C ASP A 34 3.10 -16.88 -2.31
N GLN A 35 3.10 -18.21 -2.51
CA GLN A 35 3.64 -19.15 -1.52
C GLN A 35 5.14 -18.93 -1.25
N ASN A 36 5.91 -18.47 -2.24
CA ASN A 36 7.33 -18.16 -2.04
C ASN A 36 7.48 -16.93 -1.16
N ASP A 37 6.67 -15.88 -1.39
CA ASP A 37 6.65 -14.68 -0.55
C ASP A 37 6.29 -15.01 0.90
N LEU A 38 5.30 -15.88 1.11
CA LEU A 38 4.90 -16.33 2.44
C LEU A 38 6.02 -17.12 3.13
N THR A 39 6.74 -17.95 2.41
CA THR A 39 7.90 -18.69 2.92
C THR A 39 9.04 -17.76 3.30
N GLU A 40 9.35 -16.78 2.45
CA GLU A 40 10.35 -15.75 2.77
C GLU A 40 9.93 -14.93 4.00
N LEU A 41 8.68 -14.49 4.08
CA LEU A 41 8.16 -13.75 5.24
C LEU A 41 8.25 -14.57 6.52
N ALA A 42 7.91 -15.86 6.48
CA ALA A 42 8.06 -16.76 7.63
C ALA A 42 9.54 -16.88 8.07
N SER A 43 10.47 -17.01 7.13
CA SER A 43 11.91 -17.01 7.40
C SER A 43 12.36 -15.70 8.08
N PHE A 44 11.84 -14.55 7.63
CA PHE A 44 12.14 -13.26 8.26
C PHE A 44 11.61 -13.16 9.67
N VAL A 45 10.39 -13.62 9.92
CA VAL A 45 9.81 -13.67 11.28
C VAL A 45 10.70 -14.51 12.20
N GLN A 46 11.19 -15.66 11.72
CA GLN A 46 12.09 -16.50 12.51
C GLN A 46 13.40 -15.77 12.85
N LYS A 47 14.03 -15.10 11.88
CA LYS A 47 15.24 -14.30 12.11
C LYS A 47 15.02 -13.16 13.11
N ILE A 48 13.84 -12.51 13.06
CA ILE A 48 13.49 -11.46 14.03
C ILE A 48 13.39 -12.08 15.43
N LYS A 49 12.73 -13.22 15.58
CA LYS A 49 12.62 -13.93 16.87
C LYS A 49 14.00 -14.30 17.43
N GLU A 50 14.87 -14.86 16.61
CA GLU A 50 16.24 -15.21 17.02
C GLU A 50 17.02 -13.97 17.47
N LYS A 51 16.94 -12.88 16.69
CA LYS A 51 17.57 -11.61 17.05
C LYS A 51 17.06 -11.06 18.38
N THR A 52 15.74 -11.05 18.59
CA THR A 52 15.13 -10.50 19.80
C THR A 52 15.36 -11.38 21.04
N ASN A 53 15.47 -12.69 20.88
CA ASN A 53 15.75 -13.60 21.98
C ASN A 53 17.22 -13.58 22.42
N ASN A 54 18.15 -13.32 21.50
CA ASN A 54 19.60 -13.40 21.73
C ASN A 54 20.24 -12.04 22.10
N THR A 55 19.49 -10.95 22.04
CA THR A 55 20.04 -9.61 22.27
C THR A 55 19.46 -9.02 23.57
N VAL A 56 20.34 -8.50 24.42
CA VAL A 56 19.91 -7.70 25.59
C VAL A 56 19.15 -6.49 25.07
N LYS A 57 17.98 -6.19 25.64
CA LYS A 57 16.97 -5.24 25.14
C LYS A 57 17.46 -3.83 24.78
N THR A 58 18.71 -3.48 25.09
CA THR A 58 19.28 -2.13 24.92
C THR A 58 20.29 -1.99 23.78
N ASP A 59 20.69 -3.08 23.12
CA ASP A 59 21.83 -3.06 22.19
C ASP A 59 21.44 -3.53 20.77
N PHE A 60 20.40 -2.94 20.21
CA PHE A 60 20.02 -3.18 18.82
C PHE A 60 20.74 -2.18 17.92
N PRO A 61 21.52 -2.64 16.93
CA PRO A 61 22.09 -1.73 15.94
C PRO A 61 20.96 -1.03 15.17
N PRO A 62 21.11 0.25 14.83
CA PRO A 62 20.09 1.01 14.12
C PRO A 62 19.75 0.33 12.78
N VAL A 63 18.48 0.20 12.49
CA VAL A 63 17.99 -0.26 11.19
C VAL A 63 18.01 0.92 10.25
N HIS A 64 18.68 0.78 9.10
CA HIS A 64 18.68 1.81 8.07
C HIS A 64 17.63 1.50 7.01
N VAL A 65 16.54 2.26 6.99
CA VAL A 65 15.49 2.15 5.98
C VAL A 65 15.84 3.03 4.78
N PRO A 66 16.01 2.48 3.56
CA PRO A 66 16.30 3.28 2.37
C PRO A 66 15.15 4.23 2.07
N GLY A 67 15.49 5.41 1.63
CA GLY A 67 14.53 6.42 1.22
C GLY A 67 15.23 7.75 0.96
N ASN A 68 14.53 8.67 0.31
CA ASN A 68 15.03 10.01 0.06
C ASN A 68 14.61 10.95 1.19
N ARG A 69 15.50 11.82 1.60
CA ARG A 69 15.21 12.95 2.49
C ARG A 69 15.58 14.25 1.78
N PRO A 70 14.74 15.29 1.80
CA PRO A 70 13.41 15.32 2.44
C PRO A 70 12.42 14.34 1.80
N TYR A 71 11.39 13.95 2.54
CA TYR A 71 10.34 13.08 2.01
C TYR A 71 9.60 13.79 0.88
N ARG A 72 9.20 13.01 -0.12
CA ARG A 72 8.35 13.50 -1.19
C ARG A 72 7.03 14.01 -0.59
N GLU A 73 6.61 15.21 -0.98
CA GLU A 73 5.28 15.71 -0.64
C GLU A 73 4.21 14.76 -1.19
N TYR A 74 3.21 14.49 -0.36
CA TYR A 74 2.09 13.66 -0.75
C TYR A 74 1.18 14.46 -1.67
N GLY A 75 1.14 14.07 -2.92
CA GLY A 75 0.19 14.60 -3.90
C GLY A 75 -1.08 13.75 -3.97
N THR A 76 -2.19 14.35 -4.33
CA THR A 76 -3.44 13.62 -4.61
C THR A 76 -3.27 12.67 -5.79
N ILE A 77 -3.82 11.46 -5.68
CA ILE A 77 -3.84 10.51 -6.78
C ILE A 77 -5.07 10.85 -7.65
N PRO A 78 -4.89 11.21 -8.94
CA PRO A 78 -6.00 11.67 -9.79
C PRO A 78 -6.91 10.52 -10.28
N LEU A 79 -6.90 9.37 -9.60
CA LEU A 79 -7.71 8.19 -9.92
C LEU A 79 -8.93 8.13 -9.00
N ILE A 80 -9.93 8.96 -9.30
CA ILE A 80 -11.15 9.08 -8.51
C ILE A 80 -12.26 8.29 -9.20
N PRO A 81 -12.89 7.30 -8.51
CA PRO A 81 -13.99 6.53 -9.08
C PRO A 81 -15.24 7.37 -9.30
N GLY A 82 -15.79 7.30 -10.50
CA GLY A 82 -17.09 7.87 -10.86
C GLY A 82 -18.16 6.79 -10.97
N ALA A 83 -19.43 7.20 -10.98
CA ALA A 83 -20.56 6.33 -11.27
C ALA A 83 -20.94 6.41 -12.74
N SER A 84 -21.21 5.28 -13.40
CA SER A 84 -21.75 5.22 -14.75
C SER A 84 -23.29 5.45 -14.76
N HIS A 85 -23.87 5.56 -15.95
CA HIS A 85 -25.32 5.69 -16.15
C HIS A 85 -26.12 4.49 -15.60
N THR A 86 -25.51 3.31 -15.46
CA THR A 86 -26.15 2.11 -14.89
C THR A 86 -26.27 2.14 -13.37
N CYS A 87 -25.87 3.24 -12.73
CA CYS A 87 -25.95 3.35 -11.27
C CYS A 87 -27.39 3.52 -10.80
N GLY A 88 -27.91 2.56 -10.05
CA GLY A 88 -29.24 2.57 -9.43
C GLY A 88 -29.36 3.37 -8.15
N SER A 89 -28.33 4.14 -7.76
CA SER A 89 -28.32 5.00 -6.54
C SER A 89 -28.66 4.27 -5.23
N CYS A 90 -28.26 3.00 -5.09
CA CYS A 90 -28.54 2.19 -3.90
C CYS A 90 -27.84 2.65 -2.60
N GLY A 91 -26.91 3.61 -2.68
CA GLY A 91 -26.23 4.19 -1.51
C GLY A 91 -25.13 3.33 -0.86
N LEU A 92 -24.95 2.06 -1.27
CA LEU A 92 -23.99 1.16 -0.62
C LEU A 92 -22.55 1.70 -0.64
N CYS A 93 -22.13 2.31 -1.76
CA CYS A 93 -20.81 2.93 -1.90
C CYS A 93 -20.64 4.14 -0.96
N ALA A 94 -21.69 4.91 -0.69
CA ALA A 94 -21.67 6.01 0.27
C ALA A 94 -21.54 5.47 1.71
N ALA A 95 -22.36 4.48 2.08
CA ALA A 95 -22.34 3.87 3.41
C ALA A 95 -20.99 3.18 3.74
N LYS A 96 -20.25 2.71 2.72
CA LYS A 96 -18.96 2.01 2.88
C LYS A 96 -17.74 2.89 2.58
N CYS A 97 -17.93 4.18 2.30
CA CYS A 97 -16.82 5.10 2.03
C CYS A 97 -16.12 5.49 3.34
N PRO A 98 -14.81 5.12 3.52
CA PRO A 98 -14.12 5.38 4.79
C PRO A 98 -13.83 6.86 5.02
N SER A 99 -13.82 7.68 3.95
CA SER A 99 -13.53 9.12 4.02
C SER A 99 -14.78 10.00 3.85
N GLY A 100 -15.97 9.39 3.72
CA GLY A 100 -17.21 10.15 3.48
C GLY A 100 -17.24 10.93 2.16
N ALA A 101 -16.43 10.51 1.18
CA ALA A 101 -16.32 11.21 -0.10
C ALA A 101 -17.51 11.01 -1.05
N ILE A 102 -18.46 10.15 -0.71
CA ILE A 102 -19.66 9.88 -1.52
C ILE A 102 -20.87 10.28 -0.71
N PRO A 103 -21.60 11.35 -1.12
CA PRO A 103 -22.79 11.80 -0.44
C PRO A 103 -23.90 10.72 -0.49
N SER A 104 -24.63 10.54 0.62
CA SER A 104 -25.72 9.55 0.71
C SER A 104 -26.96 9.98 -0.07
N ASP A 105 -27.21 11.27 -0.17
CA ASP A 105 -28.29 11.89 -0.95
C ASP A 105 -28.02 11.88 -2.45
N ASN A 106 -26.73 11.85 -2.86
CA ASN A 106 -26.33 11.74 -4.26
C ASN A 106 -25.17 10.76 -4.45
N PRO A 107 -25.41 9.45 -4.36
CA PRO A 107 -24.33 8.44 -4.45
C PRO A 107 -23.65 8.34 -5.82
N LYS A 108 -24.12 9.07 -6.83
CA LYS A 108 -23.45 9.16 -8.13
C LYS A 108 -22.22 10.07 -8.09
N GLN A 109 -22.22 11.06 -7.24
CA GLN A 109 -21.12 11.99 -7.08
C GLN A 109 -19.98 11.40 -6.24
N THR A 110 -18.80 12.01 -6.37
CA THR A 110 -17.64 11.77 -5.52
C THR A 110 -16.96 13.11 -5.25
N ASP A 111 -16.87 13.47 -4.00
CA ASP A 111 -16.08 14.59 -3.53
C ASP A 111 -14.59 14.26 -3.73
N LYS A 112 -13.93 15.03 -4.61
CA LYS A 112 -12.55 14.79 -5.01
C LYS A 112 -11.57 15.10 -3.88
N ASP A 113 -11.90 16.06 -3.04
CA ASP A 113 -11.02 16.53 -1.97
C ASP A 113 -11.03 15.56 -0.77
N LYS A 114 -12.14 14.87 -0.55
CA LYS A 114 -12.28 13.83 0.45
C LYS A 114 -11.85 12.45 -0.02
N CYS A 115 -11.78 12.22 -1.34
CA CYS A 115 -11.52 10.89 -1.88
C CYS A 115 -10.05 10.48 -1.71
N ILE A 116 -9.80 9.43 -0.95
CA ILE A 116 -8.47 8.85 -0.73
C ILE A 116 -8.10 7.77 -1.77
N SER A 117 -8.85 7.62 -2.84
CA SER A 117 -8.61 6.64 -3.93
C SER A 117 -8.44 5.19 -3.44
N CYS A 118 -9.20 4.78 -2.41
CA CYS A 118 -9.10 3.44 -1.82
C CYS A 118 -9.84 2.35 -2.62
N MET A 119 -10.57 2.68 -3.66
CA MET A 119 -11.36 1.79 -4.52
C MET A 119 -12.46 0.97 -3.81
N ARG A 120 -12.72 1.21 -2.53
CA ARG A 120 -13.76 0.49 -1.79
C ARG A 120 -15.14 0.58 -2.45
N CYS A 121 -15.49 1.75 -2.99
CA CYS A 121 -16.75 1.98 -3.70
C CYS A 121 -16.89 1.15 -4.98
N ILE A 122 -15.79 0.80 -5.65
CA ILE A 122 -15.79 -0.10 -6.80
C ILE A 122 -16.05 -1.53 -6.34
N SER A 123 -15.33 -2.01 -5.32
CA SER A 123 -15.41 -3.39 -4.85
C SER A 123 -16.78 -3.76 -4.25
N VAL A 124 -17.51 -2.79 -3.66
CA VAL A 124 -18.82 -3.04 -3.05
C VAL A 124 -20.01 -2.74 -3.97
N CYS A 125 -19.77 -2.25 -5.19
CA CYS A 125 -20.86 -1.87 -6.10
C CYS A 125 -21.52 -3.12 -6.72
N PRO A 126 -22.78 -3.44 -6.40
CA PRO A 126 -23.42 -4.67 -6.87
C PRO A 126 -23.68 -4.68 -8.38
N THR A 127 -23.80 -3.50 -8.98
CA THR A 127 -24.03 -3.34 -10.43
C THR A 127 -22.75 -3.01 -11.20
N HIS A 128 -21.58 -3.01 -10.53
CA HIS A 128 -20.30 -2.61 -11.11
C HIS A 128 -20.31 -1.25 -11.83
N SER A 129 -21.21 -0.36 -11.39
CA SER A 129 -21.39 0.97 -11.98
C SER A 129 -20.29 1.95 -11.56
N ARG A 130 -19.59 1.71 -10.44
CA ARG A 130 -18.44 2.52 -10.02
C ARG A 130 -17.20 2.07 -10.75
N LYS A 131 -16.56 3.02 -11.47
CA LYS A 131 -15.38 2.74 -12.31
C LYS A 131 -14.39 3.89 -12.28
N LEU A 132 -13.14 3.58 -12.58
CA LEU A 132 -12.12 4.57 -12.91
C LEU A 132 -12.24 4.97 -14.39
N ASN A 133 -11.79 6.17 -14.71
CA ASN A 133 -11.63 6.57 -16.11
C ASN A 133 -10.55 5.68 -16.75
N PRO A 134 -10.88 4.93 -17.83
CA PRO A 134 -9.95 3.95 -18.42
C PRO A 134 -8.71 4.62 -19.05
N LEU A 135 -8.85 5.83 -19.61
CA LEU A 135 -7.71 6.55 -20.19
C LEU A 135 -6.72 6.98 -19.10
N MET A 136 -7.23 7.51 -17.99
CA MET A 136 -6.38 7.90 -16.85
C MET A 136 -5.71 6.67 -16.22
N LEU A 137 -6.44 5.55 -16.14
CA LEU A 137 -5.90 4.29 -15.62
C LEU A 137 -4.78 3.76 -16.53
N ALA A 138 -4.96 3.79 -17.84
CA ALA A 138 -3.95 3.40 -18.82
C ALA A 138 -2.69 4.28 -18.71
N ALA A 139 -2.84 5.60 -18.65
CA ALA A 139 -1.72 6.53 -18.51
C ALA A 139 -0.95 6.31 -17.19
N ALA A 140 -1.66 6.11 -16.08
CA ALA A 140 -1.04 5.78 -14.79
C ALA A 140 -0.33 4.42 -14.82
N SER A 141 -0.92 3.43 -15.49
CA SER A 141 -0.33 2.10 -15.68
C SER A 141 1.00 2.18 -16.44
N GLN A 142 1.08 2.96 -17.51
CA GLN A 142 2.33 3.14 -18.25
C GLN A 142 3.44 3.77 -17.40
N LYS A 143 3.13 4.74 -16.56
CA LYS A 143 4.10 5.33 -15.62
C LYS A 143 4.63 4.31 -14.60
N LEU A 144 3.78 3.40 -14.14
CA LEU A 144 4.16 2.39 -13.16
C LEU A 144 4.82 1.15 -13.77
N LYS A 145 4.63 0.88 -15.06
CA LYS A 145 5.14 -0.32 -15.72
C LYS A 145 6.63 -0.54 -15.48
N LYS A 146 7.45 0.52 -15.62
CA LYS A 146 8.89 0.43 -15.40
C LYS A 146 9.25 0.14 -13.93
N ALA A 147 8.50 0.70 -12.98
CA ALA A 147 8.74 0.51 -11.56
C ALA A 147 8.22 -0.85 -11.03
N CYS A 148 7.20 -1.44 -11.71
CA CYS A 148 6.52 -2.65 -11.26
C CYS A 148 6.84 -3.89 -12.11
N SER A 149 7.74 -3.80 -13.08
CA SER A 149 8.06 -4.89 -14.03
C SER A 149 8.98 -5.97 -13.46
N GLY A 150 9.57 -5.76 -12.28
CA GLY A 150 10.50 -6.69 -11.66
C GLY A 150 9.92 -7.40 -10.44
N ARG A 151 10.33 -8.66 -10.21
CA ARG A 151 10.15 -9.35 -8.92
C ARG A 151 11.21 -8.79 -7.96
N THR A 152 10.97 -7.61 -7.42
CA THR A 152 11.93 -6.97 -6.53
C THR A 152 11.51 -7.19 -5.08
N VAL A 153 12.08 -8.22 -4.47
CA VAL A 153 12.21 -8.24 -3.01
C VAL A 153 13.43 -7.37 -2.71
N PHE A 154 13.23 -6.19 -2.15
CA PHE A 154 14.34 -5.36 -1.69
C PHE A 154 14.92 -5.96 -0.41
N ILE A 155 15.78 -6.95 -0.58
CA ILE A 155 16.72 -7.36 0.46
C ILE A 155 17.92 -6.46 0.26
N ASN A 156 18.24 -5.61 1.22
CA ASN A 156 19.45 -4.82 1.16
C ASN A 156 20.67 -5.77 1.23
N LYS A 157 21.31 -6.04 0.07
CA LYS A 157 22.51 -6.88 -0.05
C LYS A 157 23.75 -6.29 0.63
N THR A 158 23.67 -5.10 1.19
CA THR A 158 24.85 -4.34 1.67
C THR A 158 25.13 -4.56 3.15
N ILE A 159 24.35 -5.38 3.87
CA ILE A 159 24.58 -5.60 5.30
C ILE A 159 24.96 -7.05 5.52
N LYS A 160 26.20 -7.27 5.96
CA LYS A 160 26.69 -8.57 6.49
C LYS A 160 25.94 -9.04 7.74
N THR A 161 24.96 -8.29 8.20
CA THR A 161 23.94 -8.65 9.19
C THR A 161 22.56 -8.43 8.57
N PRO A 162 21.60 -9.34 8.74
CA PRO A 162 20.32 -9.26 8.03
C PRO A 162 19.47 -8.10 8.56
N ALA A 163 19.54 -6.97 7.88
CA ALA A 163 18.55 -5.93 8.06
C ALA A 163 17.33 -6.28 7.21
N ILE A 164 16.20 -6.37 7.82
CA ILE A 164 14.93 -6.80 7.26
C ILE A 164 14.01 -5.58 7.20
N PHE A 165 13.47 -5.26 6.02
CA PHE A 165 12.59 -4.10 5.81
C PHE A 165 11.14 -4.51 5.69
N ILE A 166 10.24 -3.93 6.48
CA ILE A 166 8.81 -3.93 6.17
C ILE A 166 8.42 -2.54 5.70
N LEU A 167 8.28 -2.34 4.41
CA LEU A 167 7.42 -1.29 3.90
C LEU A 167 6.07 -1.96 3.59
N LEU A 168 5.21 -2.07 4.60
CA LEU A 168 3.80 -2.26 4.32
C LEU A 168 3.38 -1.04 3.52
N LYS A 169 3.21 -1.21 2.21
CA LYS A 169 2.45 -0.27 1.41
C LYS A 169 1.00 -0.47 1.83
N ILE A 170 0.71 -0.03 3.07
CA ILE A 170 -0.67 0.18 3.49
C ILE A 170 -1.18 1.30 2.59
N LYS A 171 -2.25 1.02 1.92
CA LYS A 171 -3.06 1.99 1.19
C LYS A 171 -3.41 3.18 2.02
#